data_f3959646db8bb785174df314c964c6d4
#
_entry.id   f3959646db8bb785174df314c964c6d4
#
_cell.length_a   1.000
_cell.length_b   1.000
_cell.length_c   1.000
_cell.angle_alpha   90.00
_cell.angle_beta   90.00
_cell.angle_gamma   90.00
#
_symmetry.space_group_name_H-M   'P 1'
#
loop_
_entity.id
_entity.type
_entity.pdbx_description
1 polymer ?
#
loop_
_entity_poly.entity_id
_entity_poly.type
_entity_poly.pdbx_seq_one_letter_code
_entity_poly.pdbx_strand_id
1 'polypeptide(L)'
;MRAVMGMVVLLGLAMASGLATAGSRAQARALETTQAAYTAAVRWSDFDAAQGFIEPTYAQAHPLSELERSRYEQVQISGYRELRVGETDTGDLRREVELRVINRNTQAERLVRSIEVWHWDAERKRWWLTTGLPDLWQGQ
;
A
#
# COMPACT_ATOMS: atom_id res chain seq x y z
N MET A 1 -6.02 38.01 -57.12
CA MET A 1 -5.97 38.79 -55.90
C MET A 1 -6.84 38.19 -54.85
N ARG A 2 -6.34 38.11 -53.62
CA ARG A 2 -6.97 37.69 -52.34
C ARG A 2 -6.97 36.17 -52.10
N ALA A 3 -5.98 35.69 -51.40
CA ALA A 3 -5.93 35.48 -49.96
C ALA A 3 -6.80 34.29 -49.52
N VAL A 4 -6.15 33.14 -49.42
CA VAL A 4 -6.63 32.05 -48.57
C VAL A 4 -5.52 31.83 -47.53
N MET A 5 -5.73 32.41 -46.42
CA MET A 5 -4.88 32.24 -45.23
C MET A 5 -5.78 31.76 -44.11
N GLY A 6 -5.42 30.64 -43.54
CA GLY A 6 -5.92 30.27 -42.21
C GLY A 6 -6.86 29.09 -42.15
N MET A 7 -6.27 27.92 -41.98
CA MET A 7 -6.87 26.88 -41.12
C MET A 7 -5.91 25.69 -40.99
N VAL A 8 -4.91 25.84 -40.20
CA VAL A 8 -4.18 24.72 -39.63
C VAL A 8 -3.72 25.15 -38.23
N VAL A 9 -4.54 24.99 -37.22
CA VAL A 9 -4.16 24.79 -35.83
C VAL A 9 -5.42 24.37 -35.06
N LEU A 10 -5.62 23.10 -34.86
CA LEU A 10 -6.47 22.55 -33.81
C LEU A 10 -6.52 21.00 -33.89
N LEU A 11 -5.37 20.35 -33.81
CA LEU A 11 -5.34 18.89 -33.66
C LEU A 11 -4.27 18.41 -32.68
N GLY A 12 -3.84 19.26 -31.76
CA GLY A 12 -2.74 18.95 -30.82
C GLY A 12 -3.13 18.68 -29.35
N LEU A 13 -4.37 18.90 -28.95
CA LEU A 13 -4.73 18.90 -27.53
C LEU A 13 -5.48 17.66 -27.01
N ALA A 14 -5.89 16.75 -27.85
CA ALA A 14 -6.69 15.59 -27.45
C ALA A 14 -5.87 14.37 -26.97
N MET A 15 -4.58 14.33 -27.30
CA MET A 15 -3.72 13.18 -26.96
C MET A 15 -3.17 13.20 -25.54
N ALA A 16 -3.02 14.37 -24.92
CA ALA A 16 -2.43 14.47 -23.58
C ALA A 16 -3.36 13.96 -22.47
N SER A 17 -4.67 14.15 -22.64
CA SER A 17 -5.66 13.71 -21.63
C SER A 17 -5.83 12.20 -21.58
N GLY A 18 -5.66 11.50 -22.69
CA GLY A 18 -5.78 10.04 -22.77
C GLY A 18 -4.60 9.31 -22.10
N LEU A 19 -3.41 9.86 -22.20
CA LEU A 19 -2.22 9.27 -21.59
C LEU A 19 -2.22 9.45 -20.06
N ALA A 20 -2.68 10.60 -19.56
CA ALA A 20 -2.79 10.86 -18.12
C ALA A 20 -3.83 9.94 -17.45
N THR A 21 -4.98 9.71 -18.09
CA THR A 21 -6.01 8.80 -17.57
C THR A 21 -5.58 7.33 -17.63
N ALA A 22 -4.85 6.91 -18.68
CA ALA A 22 -4.31 5.55 -18.78
C ALA A 22 -3.24 5.29 -17.72
N GLY A 23 -2.34 6.25 -17.47
CA GLY A 23 -1.34 6.19 -16.40
C GLY A 23 -1.98 6.08 -15.01
N SER A 24 -3.01 6.89 -14.73
CA SER A 24 -3.75 6.84 -13.46
C SER A 24 -4.48 5.51 -13.24
N ARG A 25 -5.07 4.92 -14.28
CA ARG A 25 -5.71 3.60 -14.21
C ARG A 25 -4.70 2.48 -13.96
N ALA A 26 -3.54 2.52 -14.64
CA ALA A 26 -2.47 1.55 -14.44
C ALA A 26 -1.92 1.64 -13.01
N GLN A 27 -1.76 2.85 -12.48
CA GLN A 27 -1.34 3.10 -11.10
C GLN A 27 -2.34 2.55 -10.09
N ALA A 28 -3.65 2.75 -10.31
CA ALA A 28 -4.69 2.22 -9.44
C ALA A 28 -4.73 0.68 -9.45
N ARG A 29 -4.58 0.05 -10.61
CA ARG A 29 -4.48 -1.41 -10.72
C ARG A 29 -3.25 -1.96 -10.02
N ALA A 30 -2.11 -1.29 -10.14
CA ALA A 30 -0.89 -1.65 -9.43
C ALA A 30 -1.08 -1.58 -7.91
N LEU A 31 -1.82 -0.60 -7.41
CA LEU A 31 -2.17 -0.50 -5.99
C LEU A 31 -3.01 -1.69 -5.54
N GLU A 32 -4.07 -2.01 -6.25
CA GLU A 32 -4.93 -3.16 -5.91
C GLU A 32 -4.14 -4.46 -5.86
N THR A 33 -3.29 -4.71 -6.85
CA THR A 33 -2.43 -5.89 -6.91
C THR A 33 -1.44 -5.93 -5.74
N THR A 34 -0.79 -4.81 -5.46
CA THR A 34 0.18 -4.70 -4.36
C THR A 34 -0.47 -4.89 -3.01
N GLN A 35 -1.61 -4.25 -2.77
CA GLN A 35 -2.35 -4.38 -1.51
C GLN A 35 -2.91 -5.80 -1.32
N ALA A 36 -3.38 -6.44 -2.39
CA ALA A 36 -3.83 -7.82 -2.32
C ALA A 36 -2.69 -8.79 -1.94
N ALA A 37 -1.51 -8.62 -2.54
CA ALA A 37 -0.35 -9.43 -2.23
C ALA A 37 0.16 -9.21 -0.79
N TYR A 38 0.21 -7.96 -0.34
CA TYR A 38 0.54 -7.63 1.05
C TYR A 38 -0.47 -8.21 2.03
N THR A 39 -1.75 -8.03 1.77
CA THR A 39 -2.83 -8.58 2.61
C THR A 39 -2.72 -10.11 2.70
N ALA A 40 -2.42 -10.79 1.59
CA ALA A 40 -2.22 -12.23 1.59
C ALA A 40 -1.02 -12.64 2.45
N ALA A 41 0.13 -11.96 2.33
CA ALA A 41 1.30 -12.21 3.16
C ALA A 41 0.98 -12.08 4.66
N VAL A 42 0.31 -11.00 5.06
CA VAL A 42 -0.11 -10.78 6.46
C VAL A 42 -1.09 -11.86 6.91
N ARG A 43 -2.09 -12.19 6.12
CA ARG A 43 -3.10 -13.23 6.47
C ARG A 43 -2.49 -14.61 6.66
N TRP A 44 -1.48 -14.93 5.89
CA TRP A 44 -0.73 -16.20 6.05
C TRP A 44 0.34 -16.13 7.13
N SER A 45 0.45 -15.00 7.83
CA SER A 45 1.49 -14.75 8.84
C SER A 45 2.91 -14.85 8.27
N ASP A 46 3.04 -14.60 6.98
CA ASP A 46 4.32 -14.51 6.28
C ASP A 46 4.84 -13.06 6.37
N PHE A 47 5.34 -12.71 7.53
CA PHE A 47 5.83 -11.35 7.79
C PHE A 47 7.15 -11.05 7.10
N ASP A 48 7.93 -12.06 6.74
CA ASP A 48 9.13 -11.87 5.91
C ASP A 48 8.75 -11.41 4.51
N ALA A 49 7.75 -12.05 3.89
CA ALA A 49 7.20 -11.59 2.62
C ALA A 49 6.57 -10.20 2.73
N ALA A 50 5.82 -9.94 3.81
CA ALA A 50 5.20 -8.64 4.06
C ALA A 50 6.22 -7.50 4.17
N GLN A 51 7.39 -7.74 4.73
CA GLN A 51 8.48 -6.76 4.80
C GLN A 51 8.97 -6.30 3.43
N GLY A 52 8.87 -7.13 2.41
CA GLY A 52 9.25 -6.78 1.04
C GLY A 52 8.43 -5.65 0.41
N PHE A 53 7.29 -5.28 1.02
CA PHE A 53 6.45 -4.17 0.59
C PHE A 53 6.79 -2.84 1.28
N ILE A 54 7.64 -2.88 2.32
CA ILE A 54 8.02 -1.68 3.07
C ILE A 54 9.03 -0.88 2.26
N GLU A 55 8.83 0.43 2.24
CA GLU A 55 9.72 1.37 1.58
C GLU A 55 11.15 1.21 2.13
N PRO A 56 12.18 1.05 1.26
CA PRO A 56 13.52 0.69 1.68
C PRO A 56 14.16 1.64 2.69
N THR A 57 13.94 2.95 2.55
CA THR A 57 14.47 3.95 3.48
C THR A 57 13.86 3.78 4.87
N TYR A 58 12.56 3.52 4.94
CA TYR A 58 11.87 3.21 6.19
C TYR A 58 12.41 1.92 6.82
N ALA A 59 12.53 0.86 6.03
CA ALA A 59 13.01 -0.44 6.49
C ALA A 59 14.43 -0.37 7.06
N GLN A 60 15.31 0.42 6.44
CA GLN A 60 16.68 0.64 6.92
C GLN A 60 16.73 1.44 8.22
N ALA A 61 15.83 2.42 8.38
CA ALA A 61 15.74 3.24 9.59
C ALA A 61 15.06 2.50 10.77
N HIS A 62 14.24 1.49 10.47
CA HIS A 62 13.45 0.73 11.45
C HIS A 62 13.63 -0.78 11.25
N PRO A 63 14.85 -1.31 11.39
CA PRO A 63 15.07 -2.75 11.25
C PRO A 63 14.36 -3.51 12.37
N LEU A 64 13.76 -4.66 12.04
CA LEU A 64 13.18 -5.52 13.07
C LEU A 64 14.28 -6.16 13.90
N SER A 65 14.16 -6.03 15.22
CA SER A 65 14.99 -6.77 16.17
C SER A 65 14.64 -8.26 16.18
N GLU A 66 15.51 -9.09 16.70
CA GLU A 66 15.23 -10.51 16.89
C GLU A 66 14.01 -10.74 17.79
N LEU A 67 13.84 -9.90 18.81
CA LEU A 67 12.67 -9.95 19.70
C LEU A 67 11.37 -9.68 18.92
N GLU A 68 11.35 -8.67 18.08
CA GLU A 68 10.18 -8.34 17.25
C GLU A 68 9.88 -9.48 16.28
N ARG A 69 10.89 -10.04 15.60
CA ARG A 69 10.71 -11.21 14.73
C ARG A 69 10.11 -12.39 15.48
N SER A 70 10.66 -12.71 16.64
CA SER A 70 10.16 -13.77 17.52
C SER A 70 8.70 -13.56 17.92
N ARG A 71 8.29 -12.31 18.18
CA ARG A 71 6.90 -11.97 18.47
C ARG A 71 5.98 -12.24 17.29
N TYR A 72 6.37 -11.86 16.07
CA TYR A 72 5.57 -12.14 14.87
C TYR A 72 5.38 -13.65 14.63
N GLU A 73 6.35 -14.48 14.99
CA GLU A 73 6.24 -15.94 14.92
C GLU A 73 5.21 -16.53 15.87
N GLN A 74 4.88 -15.81 16.97
CA GLN A 74 3.95 -16.27 18.00
C GLN A 74 2.49 -15.98 17.68
N VAL A 75 2.20 -15.30 16.60
CA VAL A 75 0.84 -14.90 16.23
C VAL A 75 0.40 -15.52 14.91
N GLN A 76 -0.91 -15.68 14.81
CA GLN A 76 -1.59 -16.07 13.58
C GLN A 76 -2.67 -15.04 13.28
N ILE A 77 -2.77 -14.65 12.02
CA ILE A 77 -3.81 -13.74 11.56
C ILE A 77 -4.98 -14.57 11.05
N SER A 78 -6.11 -14.50 11.72
CA SER A 78 -7.33 -15.22 11.34
C SER A 78 -8.32 -14.36 10.57
N GLY A 79 -8.13 -13.05 10.53
CA GLY A 79 -8.96 -12.12 9.78
C GLY A 79 -8.23 -10.84 9.43
N TYR A 80 -8.61 -10.28 8.30
CA TYR A 80 -8.12 -9.01 7.79
C TYR A 80 -9.28 -8.28 7.10
N ARG A 81 -9.67 -7.13 7.62
CA ARG A 81 -10.80 -6.37 7.12
C ARG A 81 -10.43 -4.91 6.89
N GLU A 82 -10.67 -4.41 5.70
CA GLU A 82 -10.57 -2.99 5.41
C GLU A 82 -11.75 -2.25 6.04
N LEU A 83 -11.45 -1.19 6.78
CA LEU A 83 -12.46 -0.36 7.44
C LEU A 83 -12.70 0.95 6.68
N ARG A 84 -11.63 1.58 6.23
CA ARG A 84 -11.66 2.91 5.62
C ARG A 84 -10.49 3.13 4.67
N VAL A 85 -10.74 3.85 3.59
CA VAL A 85 -9.74 4.29 2.61
C VAL A 85 -9.84 5.79 2.44
N GLY A 86 -8.70 6.45 2.26
CA GLY A 86 -8.62 7.88 2.02
C GLY A 86 -7.26 8.29 1.46
N GLU A 87 -7.06 9.58 1.33
CA GLU A 87 -5.78 10.16 0.94
C GLU A 87 -5.19 10.94 2.11
N THR A 88 -3.85 11.00 2.15
CA THR A 88 -3.12 11.90 3.05
C THR A 88 -2.98 13.28 2.42
N ASP A 89 -2.54 14.28 3.20
CA ASP A 89 -2.29 15.63 2.72
C ASP A 89 -1.20 15.68 1.63
N THR A 90 -0.35 14.67 1.57
CA THR A 90 0.71 14.54 0.57
C THR A 90 0.30 13.75 -0.67
N GLY A 91 -0.96 13.28 -0.75
CA GLY A 91 -1.49 12.51 -1.87
C GLY A 91 -1.19 11.01 -1.82
N ASP A 92 -0.64 10.51 -0.72
CA ASP A 92 -0.48 9.08 -0.50
C ASP A 92 -1.82 8.44 -0.13
N LEU A 93 -1.96 7.14 -0.37
CA LEU A 93 -3.18 6.43 -0.03
C LEU A 93 -3.11 5.85 1.38
N ARG A 94 -4.11 6.18 2.18
CA ARG A 94 -4.29 5.70 3.55
C ARG A 94 -5.37 4.63 3.59
N ARG A 95 -5.05 3.49 4.17
CA ARG A 95 -5.98 2.40 4.42
C ARG A 95 -5.99 2.07 5.91
N GLU A 96 -7.15 2.07 6.52
CA GLU A 96 -7.36 1.59 7.88
C GLU A 96 -7.91 0.17 7.84
N VAL A 97 -7.28 -0.73 8.56
CA VAL A 97 -7.62 -2.15 8.58
C VAL A 97 -7.79 -2.67 10.00
N GLU A 98 -8.59 -3.70 10.15
CA GLU A 98 -8.77 -4.44 11.38
C GLU A 98 -8.27 -5.85 11.19
N LEU A 99 -7.38 -6.26 12.05
CA LEU A 99 -6.75 -7.58 12.07
C LEU A 99 -7.29 -8.38 13.24
N ARG A 100 -7.64 -9.63 12.99
CA ARG A 100 -7.94 -10.59 14.03
C ARG A 100 -6.69 -11.41 14.30
N VAL A 101 -6.14 -11.27 15.50
CA VAL A 101 -4.85 -11.83 15.90
C VAL A 101 -5.07 -12.92 16.94
N ILE A 102 -4.52 -14.09 16.69
CA ILE A 102 -4.53 -15.22 17.62
C ILE A 102 -3.10 -15.44 18.14
N ASN A 103 -2.93 -15.48 19.44
CA ASN A 103 -1.68 -15.91 20.05
C ASN A 103 -1.60 -17.44 19.94
N ARG A 104 -0.56 -17.96 19.29
CA ARG A 104 -0.39 -19.41 19.05
C ARG A 104 -0.21 -20.22 20.35
N ASN A 105 0.35 -19.60 21.40
CA ASN A 105 0.64 -20.27 22.66
C ASN A 105 -0.59 -20.35 23.57
N THR A 106 -1.38 -19.29 23.64
CA THR A 106 -2.54 -19.18 24.54
C THR A 106 -3.86 -19.39 23.86
N GLN A 107 -3.90 -19.34 22.52
CA GLN A 107 -5.11 -19.33 21.69
C GLN A 107 -6.02 -18.11 21.94
N ALA A 108 -5.54 -17.13 22.68
CA ALA A 108 -6.27 -15.89 22.88
C ALA A 108 -6.38 -15.11 21.58
N GLU A 109 -7.57 -14.62 21.30
CA GLU A 109 -7.90 -13.83 20.12
C GLU A 109 -8.19 -12.38 20.49
N ARG A 110 -7.74 -11.45 19.66
CA ARG A 110 -8.04 -10.02 19.81
C ARG A 110 -8.14 -9.34 18.47
N LEU A 111 -8.78 -8.18 18.46
CA LEU A 111 -8.83 -7.28 17.30
C LEU A 111 -7.81 -6.16 17.45
N VAL A 112 -7.05 -5.92 16.39
CA VAL A 112 -6.06 -4.86 16.32
C VAL A 112 -6.36 -4.00 15.11
N ARG A 113 -6.38 -2.67 15.29
CA ARG A 113 -6.49 -1.72 14.19
C ARG A 113 -5.11 -1.27 13.76
N SER A 114 -4.90 -1.20 12.47
CA SER A 114 -3.65 -0.74 11.87
C SER A 114 -3.93 0.25 10.75
N ILE A 115 -3.03 1.19 10.58
CA ILE A 115 -3.06 2.16 9.49
C ILE A 115 -1.93 1.84 8.53
N GLU A 116 -2.26 1.73 7.27
CA GLU A 116 -1.32 1.58 6.18
C GLU A 116 -1.31 2.85 5.34
N VAL A 117 -0.13 3.35 5.03
CA VAL A 117 0.06 4.44 4.09
C VAL A 117 0.90 3.93 2.92
N TRP A 118 0.35 4.10 1.72
CA TRP A 118 0.93 3.61 0.48
C TRP A 118 1.38 4.78 -0.38
N HIS A 119 2.65 4.78 -0.74
CA HIS A 119 3.30 5.79 -1.56
C HIS A 119 3.62 5.25 -2.95
N TRP A 120 3.29 6.02 -3.99
CA TRP A 120 3.66 5.70 -5.37
C TRP A 120 5.06 6.16 -5.70
N ASP A 121 5.93 5.23 -6.06
CA ASP A 121 7.26 5.50 -6.59
C ASP A 121 7.18 5.56 -8.12
N ALA A 122 7.20 6.78 -8.65
CA ALA A 122 7.08 7.02 -10.08
C ALA A 122 8.29 6.52 -10.88
N GLU A 123 9.46 6.48 -10.27
CA GLU A 123 10.69 5.99 -10.89
C GLU A 123 10.65 4.48 -11.08
N ARG A 124 10.30 3.75 -10.01
CA ARG A 124 10.21 2.29 -10.01
C ARG A 124 8.86 1.75 -10.43
N LYS A 125 7.88 2.65 -10.63
CA LYS A 125 6.49 2.30 -11.00
C LYS A 125 5.87 1.26 -10.07
N ARG A 126 6.00 1.49 -8.76
CA ARG A 126 5.45 0.61 -7.74
C ARG A 126 4.98 1.36 -6.50
N TRP A 127 4.12 0.70 -5.74
CA TRP A 127 3.66 1.19 -4.46
C TRP A 127 4.51 0.62 -3.32
N TRP A 128 4.80 1.47 -2.36
CA TRP A 128 5.51 1.13 -1.15
C TRP A 128 4.66 1.40 0.08
N LEU A 129 4.71 0.49 1.07
CA LEU A 129 4.18 0.72 2.40
C LEU A 129 5.18 1.59 3.20
N THR A 130 4.71 2.72 3.72
CA THR A 130 5.57 3.69 4.44
C THR A 130 5.36 3.70 5.95
N THR A 131 4.48 2.82 6.46
CA THR A 131 4.14 2.73 7.88
C THR A 131 4.74 1.54 8.60
N GLY A 132 5.47 0.67 7.90
CA GLY A 132 6.00 -0.58 8.45
C GLY A 132 4.95 -1.66 8.65
N LEU A 133 5.35 -2.78 9.26
CA LEU A 133 4.45 -3.86 9.62
C LEU A 133 3.44 -3.42 10.70
N PRO A 134 2.26 -4.06 10.77
CA PRO A 134 1.28 -3.70 11.79
C PRO A 134 1.81 -3.98 13.19
N ASP A 135 1.55 -3.05 14.12
CA ASP A 135 1.78 -3.27 15.54
C ASP A 135 0.65 -4.15 16.09
N LEU A 136 0.93 -5.43 16.24
CA LEU A 136 -0.03 -6.43 16.69
C LEU A 136 -0.15 -6.51 18.23
N TRP A 137 0.61 -5.69 18.96
CA TRP A 137 0.67 -5.70 20.43
C TRP A 137 0.05 -4.48 21.07
N GLN A 138 -0.60 -3.62 20.31
CA GLN A 138 -1.33 -2.48 20.86
C GLN A 138 -2.35 -2.93 21.90
N GLY A 139 -2.29 -2.32 23.08
CA GLY A 139 -3.24 -2.58 24.17
C GLY A 139 -2.90 -3.81 25.03
N GLN A 140 -1.68 -4.31 24.97
CA GLN A 140 -1.16 -5.31 25.91
C GLN A 140 -0.46 -4.66 27.08
#